data_1e5e8a7375a0552b8ba3fa0e42e50ba2
#
_entry.id   1e5e8a7375a0552b8ba3fa0e42e50ba2
#
_cell.length_a   1.000
_cell.length_b   1.000
_cell.length_c   1.000
_cell.angle_alpha   90.00
_cell.angle_beta   90.00
_cell.angle_gamma   90.00
#
_symmetry.space_group_name_H-M   'P 1'
#
loop_
_entity.id
_entity.type
_entity.pdbx_description
1 polymer ?
#
loop_
_entity_poly.entity_id
_entity_poly.type
_entity_poly.pdbx_seq_one_letter_code
_entity_poly.pdbx_strand_id
1 'polypeptide(L)'
;SDLAKWNECLHNGKLLKTDTYKLMTRFSITNKHQVFSENPIGYGYGLRINDKADIYEIGHTGFHPGEGFTAVNLYYPKTKTSVIVMENQANENFEIAYYFEQEIRKIVKESKLLK
;
A
#
# COMPACT_ATOMS: atom_id res chain seq x y z
N SER A 1 11.37 0.94 12.00
CA SER A 1 10.94 2.30 11.62
C SER A 1 9.61 2.65 12.27
N ASP A 2 9.28 3.92 12.39
CA ASP A 2 8.02 4.36 12.98
C ASP A 2 6.82 3.98 12.11
N LEU A 3 6.96 3.94 10.78
CA LEU A 3 5.93 3.41 9.89
C LEU A 3 5.62 1.93 10.12
N ALA A 4 6.62 1.11 10.46
CA ALA A 4 6.36 -0.28 10.79
C ALA A 4 5.57 -0.41 12.10
N LYS A 5 5.91 0.38 13.11
CA LYS A 5 5.13 0.47 14.36
C LYS A 5 3.71 0.98 14.11
N TRP A 6 3.58 1.99 13.25
CA TRP A 6 2.28 2.51 12.83
C TRP A 6 1.41 1.43 12.21
N ASN A 7 1.93 0.69 11.22
CA ASN A 7 1.22 -0.41 10.59
C ASN A 7 0.81 -1.48 11.62
N GLU A 8 1.76 -1.88 12.49
CA GLU A 8 1.47 -2.85 13.55
C GLU A 8 0.33 -2.37 14.46
N CYS A 9 0.37 -1.12 14.90
CA CYS A 9 -0.63 -0.59 15.80
C CYS A 9 -1.99 -0.39 15.12
N LEU A 10 -1.99 0.17 13.90
CA LEU A 10 -3.21 0.46 13.16
C LEU A 10 -3.96 -0.81 12.75
N HIS A 11 -3.26 -1.75 12.13
CA HIS A 11 -3.87 -2.92 11.52
C HIS A 11 -4.12 -4.08 12.50
N ASN A 12 -3.53 -4.04 13.69
CA ASN A 12 -3.73 -5.07 14.71
C ASN A 12 -4.58 -4.61 15.91
N GLY A 13 -5.40 -3.59 15.72
CA GLY A 13 -6.42 -3.18 16.70
C GLY A 13 -5.90 -2.45 17.92
N LYS A 14 -4.66 -1.93 17.89
CA LYS A 14 -4.08 -1.17 19.01
C LYS A 14 -4.46 0.32 19.02
N LEU A 15 -4.85 0.88 17.84
CA LEU A 15 -5.19 2.30 17.70
C LEU A 15 -6.69 2.56 17.55
N LEU A 16 -7.39 1.69 16.83
CA LEU A 16 -8.80 1.88 16.51
C LEU A 16 -9.63 0.72 17.04
N LYS A 17 -10.86 1.02 17.45
CA LYS A 17 -11.87 -0.01 17.72
C LYS A 17 -12.17 -0.77 16.42
N THR A 18 -12.56 -2.03 16.53
CA THR A 18 -12.82 -2.91 15.39
C THR A 18 -13.80 -2.30 14.39
N ASP A 19 -14.89 -1.68 14.84
CA ASP A 19 -15.89 -1.10 13.93
C ASP A 19 -15.35 0.15 13.23
N THR A 20 -14.56 0.96 13.92
CA THR A 20 -13.90 2.12 13.30
C THR A 20 -12.87 1.67 12.24
N TYR A 21 -12.11 0.62 12.54
CA TYR A 21 -11.17 0.06 11.57
C TYR A 21 -11.88 -0.52 10.34
N LYS A 22 -13.02 -1.20 10.53
CA LYS A 22 -13.84 -1.68 9.41
C LYS A 22 -14.35 -0.54 8.54
N LEU A 23 -14.75 0.59 9.15
CA LEU A 23 -15.14 1.79 8.40
C LEU A 23 -13.96 2.37 7.60
N MET A 24 -12.77 2.41 8.21
CA MET A 24 -11.57 2.91 7.56
C MET A 24 -11.16 2.08 6.33
N THR A 25 -11.33 0.77 6.41
CA THR A 25 -10.97 -0.17 5.34
C THR A 25 -12.12 -0.50 4.38
N ARG A 26 -13.31 0.04 4.65
CA ARG A 26 -14.44 -0.06 3.72
C ARG A 26 -14.28 0.97 2.61
N PHE A 27 -14.55 0.56 1.37
CA PHE A 27 -14.55 1.49 0.24
C PHE A 27 -15.85 1.39 -0.56
N SER A 28 -16.28 2.52 -1.10
CA SER A 28 -17.37 2.64 -2.07
C SER A 28 -16.88 3.23 -3.39
N ILE A 29 -15.64 3.72 -3.41
CA ILE A 29 -15.00 4.32 -4.57
C ILE A 29 -13.91 3.39 -5.04
N THR A 30 -13.87 3.16 -6.35
CA THR A 30 -12.79 2.40 -7.00
C THR A 30 -12.18 3.25 -8.09
N ASN A 31 -10.86 3.26 -8.16
CA ASN A 31 -10.11 3.94 -9.21
C ASN A 31 -9.29 2.94 -10.02
N LYS A 32 -9.33 3.08 -11.33
CA LYS A 32 -8.33 2.47 -12.19
C LYS A 32 -7.06 3.31 -12.06
N HIS A 33 -6.11 2.81 -11.33
CA HIS A 33 -4.80 3.43 -11.28
C HIS A 33 -3.89 2.67 -12.25
N GLN A 34 -3.36 3.35 -13.26
CA GLN A 34 -2.55 2.74 -14.33
C GLN A 34 -1.38 1.87 -13.82
N VAL A 35 -0.97 2.09 -12.59
CA VAL A 35 0.16 1.42 -11.94
C VAL A 35 -0.21 0.11 -11.26
N PHE A 36 -1.48 -0.08 -10.90
CA PHE A 36 -1.88 -1.20 -10.03
C PHE A 36 -2.49 -2.38 -10.77
N SER A 37 -2.60 -2.34 -12.03
CA SER A 37 -3.25 -3.30 -12.92
C SER A 37 -4.49 -2.73 -13.60
N GLU A 38 -5.02 -3.45 -14.55
CA GLU A 38 -6.29 -3.12 -15.21
C GLU A 38 -7.50 -3.18 -14.26
N ASN A 39 -7.33 -3.76 -13.07
CA ASN A 39 -8.39 -3.89 -12.10
C ASN A 39 -8.50 -2.63 -11.23
N PRO A 40 -9.71 -2.10 -11.03
CA PRO A 40 -9.92 -0.98 -10.13
C PRO A 40 -9.61 -1.35 -8.68
N ILE A 41 -8.89 -0.49 -8.00
CA ILE A 41 -8.53 -0.62 -6.57
C ILE A 41 -9.49 0.22 -5.74
N GLY A 42 -9.90 -0.30 -4.59
CA GLY A 42 -10.72 0.42 -3.63
C GLY A 42 -9.93 1.53 -2.93
N TYR A 43 -10.64 2.58 -2.55
CA TYR A 43 -10.08 3.65 -1.72
C TYR A 43 -10.96 3.86 -0.48
N GLY A 44 -10.39 3.58 0.69
CA GLY A 44 -10.98 3.83 1.99
C GLY A 44 -10.55 5.19 2.55
N TYR A 45 -10.53 5.34 3.86
CA TYR A 45 -10.06 6.57 4.48
C TYR A 45 -8.53 6.62 4.51
N GLY A 46 -7.92 7.23 3.48
CA GLY A 46 -6.48 7.35 3.34
C GLY A 46 -5.75 6.04 3.02
N LEU A 47 -6.46 5.01 2.59
CA LEU A 47 -5.91 3.70 2.26
C LEU A 47 -6.38 3.24 0.89
N ARG A 48 -5.45 2.72 0.11
CA ARG A 48 -5.74 1.92 -1.08
C ARG A 48 -5.94 0.47 -0.67
N ILE A 49 -6.95 -0.18 -1.21
CA ILE A 49 -7.36 -1.52 -0.83
C ILE A 49 -7.45 -2.37 -2.10
N ASN A 50 -6.56 -3.33 -2.21
CA ASN A 50 -6.55 -4.30 -3.28
C ASN A 50 -7.09 -5.63 -2.76
N ASP A 51 -8.39 -5.85 -2.98
CA ASP A 51 -9.11 -7.06 -2.56
C ASP A 51 -9.34 -8.05 -3.70
N LYS A 52 -8.91 -7.71 -4.92
CA LYS A 52 -9.12 -8.52 -6.13
C LYS A 52 -7.88 -9.27 -6.59
N ALA A 53 -6.75 -9.01 -5.98
CA ALA A 53 -5.55 -9.79 -6.21
C ALA A 53 -5.61 -11.11 -5.42
N ASP A 54 -4.83 -12.08 -5.83
CA ASP A 54 -4.63 -13.33 -5.07
C ASP A 54 -4.16 -13.08 -3.63
N ILE A 55 -3.66 -11.87 -3.37
CA ILE A 55 -3.14 -11.42 -2.09
C ILE A 55 -3.84 -10.11 -1.72
N TYR A 56 -4.57 -10.13 -0.61
CA TYR A 56 -5.20 -8.94 -0.04
C TYR A 56 -4.14 -7.97 0.48
N GLU A 57 -4.19 -6.74 0.00
CA GLU A 57 -3.20 -5.69 0.29
C GLU A 57 -3.90 -4.40 0.68
N ILE A 58 -3.41 -3.76 1.74
CA ILE A 58 -3.84 -2.44 2.18
C ILE A 58 -2.60 -1.54 2.25
N GLY A 59 -2.70 -0.31 1.80
CA GLY A 59 -1.57 0.60 1.92
C GLY A 59 -1.77 1.92 1.23
N HIS A 60 -0.69 2.63 1.08
CA HIS A 60 -0.63 3.87 0.30
C HIS A 60 0.78 4.10 -0.22
N THR A 61 0.88 4.87 -1.28
CA THR A 61 2.14 5.35 -1.80
C THR A 61 2.15 6.86 -1.79
N GLY A 62 3.30 7.45 -1.56
CA GLY A 62 3.55 8.86 -1.67
C GLY A 62 4.50 9.15 -2.82
N PHE A 63 4.19 10.16 -3.59
CA PHE A 63 5.03 10.64 -4.68
C PHE A 63 5.06 12.16 -4.65
N HIS A 64 6.25 12.72 -4.49
CA HIS A 64 6.47 14.17 -4.49
C HIS A 64 7.58 14.53 -5.48
N PRO A 65 7.23 14.73 -6.77
CA PRO A 65 8.22 14.89 -7.83
C PRO A 65 9.08 16.13 -7.68
N GLY A 66 8.52 17.23 -7.19
CA GLY A 66 9.24 18.50 -7.03
C GLY A 66 10.35 18.48 -5.99
N GLU A 67 10.28 17.58 -5.00
CA GLU A 67 11.27 17.46 -3.92
C GLU A 67 12.06 16.14 -3.97
N GLY A 68 11.74 15.27 -4.91
CA GLY A 68 12.50 14.06 -5.13
C GLY A 68 12.26 12.95 -4.10
N PHE A 69 11.05 12.83 -3.55
CA PHE A 69 10.73 11.79 -2.58
C PHE A 69 9.65 10.84 -3.07
N THR A 70 9.89 9.55 -2.85
CA THR A 70 8.91 8.49 -3.09
C THR A 70 8.82 7.59 -1.87
N ALA A 71 7.62 7.13 -1.54
CA ALA A 71 7.39 6.21 -0.44
C ALA A 71 6.38 5.14 -0.82
N VAL A 72 6.61 3.92 -0.38
CA VAL A 72 5.70 2.79 -0.48
C VAL A 72 5.46 2.24 0.92
N ASN A 73 4.20 2.13 1.32
CA ASN A 73 3.80 1.54 2.59
C ASN A 73 2.67 0.56 2.33
N LEU A 74 2.97 -0.73 2.33
CA LEU A 74 2.04 -1.82 2.09
C LEU A 74 1.91 -2.70 3.33
N TYR A 75 0.70 -3.16 3.59
CA TYR A 75 0.40 -4.11 4.65
C TYR A 75 -0.43 -5.28 4.11
N TYR A 76 -0.03 -6.47 4.46
CA TYR A 76 -0.67 -7.74 4.10
C TYR A 76 -1.32 -8.35 5.34
N PRO A 77 -2.64 -8.18 5.54
CA PRO A 77 -3.30 -8.57 6.79
C PRO A 77 -3.23 -10.06 7.11
N LYS A 78 -3.26 -10.92 6.11
CA LYS A 78 -3.22 -12.39 6.29
C LYS A 78 -1.94 -12.85 6.99
N THR A 79 -0.80 -12.27 6.62
CA THR A 79 0.52 -12.64 7.17
C THR A 79 1.05 -11.62 8.17
N LYS A 80 0.31 -10.54 8.39
CA LYS A 80 0.72 -9.38 9.22
C LYS A 80 2.08 -8.79 8.79
N THR A 81 2.34 -8.83 7.49
CA THR A 81 3.59 -8.37 6.91
C THR A 81 3.47 -6.92 6.46
N SER A 82 4.43 -6.08 6.83
CA SER A 82 4.59 -4.72 6.32
C SER A 82 5.75 -4.65 5.34
N VAL A 83 5.54 -3.98 4.22
CA VAL A 83 6.58 -3.64 3.26
C VAL A 83 6.65 -2.13 3.15
N ILE A 84 7.79 -1.58 3.54
CA ILE A 84 8.00 -0.13 3.59
C ILE A 84 9.29 0.18 2.85
N VAL A 85 9.18 1.07 1.87
CA VAL A 85 10.32 1.57 1.12
C VAL A 85 10.23 3.08 1.04
N MET A 86 11.34 3.74 1.27
CA MET A 86 11.47 5.19 1.17
C MET A 86 12.67 5.51 0.31
N GLU A 87 12.48 6.39 -0.64
CA GLU A 87 13.52 6.88 -1.52
C GLU A 87 13.62 8.39 -1.45
N ASN A 88 14.83 8.89 -1.54
CA ASN A 88 15.14 10.31 -1.72
C ASN A 88 15.40 10.64 -3.20
N GLN A 89 14.79 9.90 -4.09
CA GLN A 89 14.83 10.12 -5.53
C GLN A 89 13.40 10.06 -6.07
N ALA A 90 13.08 10.94 -6.98
CA ALA A 90 11.85 10.87 -7.75
C ALA A 90 12.16 11.14 -9.22
N ASN A 91 11.43 10.48 -10.08
CA ASN A 91 11.48 10.74 -11.51
C ASN A 91 10.22 11.54 -11.89
N GLU A 92 10.39 12.60 -12.68
CA GLU A 92 9.26 13.39 -13.18
C GLU A 92 8.36 12.56 -14.11
N ASN A 93 8.93 11.53 -14.75
CA ASN A 93 8.14 10.58 -15.50
C ASN A 93 7.37 9.66 -14.55
N PHE A 94 6.07 9.85 -14.54
CA PHE A 94 5.12 9.12 -13.71
C PHE A 94 5.21 7.58 -13.88
N GLU A 95 5.40 7.10 -15.09
CA GLU A 95 5.51 5.67 -15.36
C GLU A 95 6.77 5.06 -14.73
N ILE A 96 7.88 5.80 -14.75
CA ILE A 96 9.13 5.36 -14.12
C ILE A 96 9.01 5.39 -12.59
N ALA A 97 8.42 6.43 -12.04
CA ALA A 97 8.23 6.56 -10.60
C ALA A 97 7.39 5.42 -10.02
N TYR A 98 6.37 4.97 -10.75
CA TYR A 98 5.50 3.88 -10.30
C TYR A 98 6.01 2.48 -10.69
N TYR A 99 6.92 2.37 -11.64
CA TYR A 99 7.57 1.10 -11.97
C TYR A 99 8.22 0.45 -10.74
N PHE A 100 8.84 1.26 -9.91
CA PHE A 100 9.42 0.84 -8.64
C PHE A 100 8.39 0.16 -7.71
N GLU A 101 7.21 0.71 -7.58
CA GLU A 101 6.15 0.12 -6.77
C GLU A 101 5.66 -1.22 -7.34
N GLN A 102 5.56 -1.35 -8.66
CA GLN A 102 5.21 -2.61 -9.30
C GLN A 102 6.25 -3.69 -9.06
N GLU A 103 7.53 -3.34 -9.18
CA GLU A 103 8.62 -4.29 -8.94
C GLU A 103 8.67 -4.73 -7.46
N ILE A 104 8.43 -3.83 -6.52
CA ILE A 104 8.33 -4.20 -5.11
C ILE A 104 7.21 -5.21 -4.88
N ARG A 105 6.03 -4.98 -5.44
CA ARG A 105 4.92 -5.94 -5.34
C ARG A 105 5.25 -7.28 -5.93
N LYS A 106 5.91 -7.32 -7.07
CA LYS A 106 6.35 -8.55 -7.71
C LYS A 106 7.34 -9.32 -6.82
N ILE A 107 8.38 -8.66 -6.33
CA ILE A 107 9.36 -9.26 -5.42
C ILE A 107 8.68 -9.83 -4.18
N VAL A 108 7.75 -9.08 -3.59
CA VAL A 108 7.03 -9.53 -2.39
C VAL A 108 6.16 -10.76 -2.69
N LYS A 109 5.47 -10.79 -3.81
CA LYS A 109 4.65 -11.94 -4.23
C LYS A 109 5.48 -13.19 -4.49
N GLU A 110 6.64 -13.04 -5.10
CA GLU A 110 7.57 -14.14 -5.39
C GLU A 110 8.31 -14.63 -4.13
N SER A 111 8.37 -13.81 -3.11
CA SER A 111 9.03 -14.13 -1.84
C SER A 111 8.23 -15.12 -0.98
N LYS A 112 8.88 -15.66 0.05
CA LYS A 112 8.22 -16.50 1.07
C LYS A 112 7.52 -15.68 2.17
N LEU A 113 7.56 -14.35 2.11
CA LEU A 113 7.03 -13.47 3.15
C LEU A 113 5.49 -13.54 3.29
N LEU A 114 4.80 -13.91 2.22
CA LEU A 114 3.34 -13.97 2.17
C LEU A 114 2.78 -15.41 2.17
N LYS A 115 3.62 -16.41 2.44
CA LYS A 115 3.23 -17.83 2.46
C LYS A 115 2.93 -18.33 3.85
#